data_d72f212426c169f00b4dd1bed0c6b165
#
_entry.id   d72f212426c169f00b4dd1bed0c6b165
#
_cell.length_a   1.000
_cell.length_b   1.000
_cell.length_c   1.000
_cell.angle_alpha   90.00
_cell.angle_beta   90.00
_cell.angle_gamma   90.00
#
_symmetry.space_group_name_H-M   'P 1'
#
loop_
_entity.id
_entity.type
_entity.pdbx_description
1 polymer ?
#
loop_
_entity_poly.entity_id
_entity_poly.type
_entity_poly.pdbx_seq_one_letter_code
_entity_poly.pdbx_strand_id
1 'polypeptide(L)'
;MAEALKKLHSLDPHNFPSENHLQTYKDRAFKNYEKGEFYAKALLAQFQISSREEAFQLIQEQGHLLKTDAFIHGDACLPNFILKDADHFSCFIDLGLADFSERHIDLFWAIWSLDYNLHDPKYAELFLDYYGRDQVDMNKLRLVAAFEAFG
;
A
#
# COMPACT_ATOMS: atom_id res chain seq x y z
N MET A 1 -4.91 13.29 -4.17
CA MET A 1 -4.47 12.02 -3.59
C MET A 1 -2.94 11.88 -3.59
N ALA A 2 -2.27 11.78 -4.72
CA ALA A 2 -0.82 11.58 -4.79
C ALA A 2 0.00 12.61 -3.99
N GLU A 3 -0.26 13.89 -4.14
CA GLU A 3 0.43 14.95 -3.38
C GLU A 3 0.17 14.88 -1.88
N ALA A 4 -1.02 14.47 -1.46
CA ALA A 4 -1.33 14.31 -0.04
C ALA A 4 -0.53 13.17 0.58
N LEU A 5 -0.44 12.01 -0.10
CA LEU A 5 0.42 10.90 0.33
C LEU A 5 1.90 11.28 0.32
N LYS A 6 2.36 11.99 -0.70
CA LYS A 6 3.74 12.45 -0.76
C LYS A 6 4.13 13.33 0.44
N LYS A 7 3.22 14.20 0.87
CA LYS A 7 3.39 15.02 2.08
C LYS A 7 3.39 14.16 3.34
N LEU A 8 2.46 13.19 3.45
CA LEU A 8 2.41 12.26 4.57
C LEU A 8 3.71 11.46 4.69
N HIS A 9 4.19 10.89 3.58
CA HIS A 9 5.42 10.09 3.53
C HIS A 9 6.70 10.91 3.77
N SER A 10 6.62 12.24 3.76
CA SER A 10 7.75 13.13 4.07
C SER A 10 7.84 13.56 5.52
N LEU A 11 6.94 13.10 6.40
CA LEU A 11 6.97 13.42 7.82
C LEU A 11 8.21 12.84 8.49
N ASP A 12 8.77 13.63 9.42
CA ASP A 12 9.96 13.22 10.19
C ASP A 12 9.58 12.11 11.20
N PRO A 13 10.22 10.93 11.14
CA PRO A 13 9.95 9.83 12.06
C PRO A 13 10.17 10.16 13.53
N HIS A 14 11.03 11.12 13.85
CA HIS A 14 11.31 11.49 15.24
C HIS A 14 10.14 12.13 15.98
N ASN A 15 9.11 12.55 15.27
CA ASN A 15 7.95 13.23 15.85
C ASN A 15 6.81 12.29 16.28
N PHE A 16 6.91 10.99 16.00
CA PHE A 16 5.83 10.03 16.23
C PHE A 16 6.37 8.74 16.87
N PRO A 17 5.65 8.13 17.82
CA PRO A 17 5.96 6.78 18.26
C PRO A 17 5.73 5.79 17.11
N SER A 18 6.57 4.76 17.01
CA SER A 18 6.35 3.66 16.08
C SER A 18 6.14 2.37 16.85
N GLU A 19 5.13 1.60 16.46
CA GLU A 19 4.76 0.32 17.07
C GLU A 19 5.25 -0.91 16.27
N ASN A 20 6.26 -0.73 15.41
CA ASN A 20 6.80 -1.80 14.57
C ASN A 20 5.78 -2.41 13.59
N HIS A 21 4.98 -1.53 12.98
CA HIS A 21 3.91 -1.87 12.03
C HIS A 21 4.37 -2.86 10.95
N LEU A 22 5.52 -2.63 10.33
CA LEU A 22 6.01 -3.47 9.23
C LEU A 22 6.23 -4.93 9.64
N GLN A 23 6.71 -5.18 10.87
CA GLN A 23 6.88 -6.56 11.35
C GLN A 23 5.52 -7.23 11.59
N THR A 24 4.61 -6.51 12.24
CA THR A 24 3.23 -6.98 12.47
C THR A 24 2.51 -7.27 11.14
N TYR A 25 2.69 -6.40 10.16
CA TYR A 25 2.17 -6.57 8.80
C TYR A 25 2.69 -7.86 8.14
N LYS A 26 4.01 -8.11 8.21
CA LYS A 26 4.62 -9.33 7.68
C LYS A 26 4.13 -10.58 8.42
N ASP A 27 4.13 -10.57 9.75
CA ASP A 27 3.70 -11.71 10.57
C ASP A 27 2.24 -12.09 10.32
N ARG A 28 1.37 -11.09 10.09
CA ARG A 28 -0.03 -11.31 9.71
C ARG A 28 -0.15 -12.14 8.44
N ALA A 29 0.61 -11.82 7.40
CA ALA A 29 0.57 -12.55 6.13
C ALA A 29 0.98 -14.02 6.29
N PHE A 30 2.04 -14.31 7.03
CA PHE A 30 2.46 -15.68 7.33
C PHE A 30 1.40 -16.46 8.10
N LYS A 31 0.83 -15.85 9.15
CA LYS A 31 -0.24 -16.45 9.96
C LYS A 31 -1.50 -16.74 9.14
N ASN A 32 -1.87 -15.83 8.26
CA ASN A 32 -3.06 -15.98 7.41
C ASN A 32 -2.83 -17.02 6.31
N TYR A 33 -1.61 -17.11 5.77
CA TYR A 33 -1.25 -18.22 4.91
C TYR A 33 -1.44 -19.59 5.60
N GLU A 34 -0.95 -19.76 6.83
CA GLU A 34 -1.11 -20.99 7.60
C GLU A 34 -2.58 -21.36 7.84
N LYS A 35 -3.44 -20.36 8.02
CA LYS A 35 -4.90 -20.55 8.18
C LYS A 35 -5.65 -20.85 6.87
N GLY A 36 -4.98 -20.76 5.72
CA GLY A 36 -5.60 -20.90 4.41
C GLY A 36 -6.34 -19.67 3.91
N GLU A 37 -6.21 -18.53 4.57
CA GLU A 37 -6.81 -17.27 4.14
C GLU A 37 -6.12 -16.76 2.87
N PHE A 38 -6.90 -16.24 1.92
CA PHE A 38 -6.38 -15.70 0.67
C PHE A 38 -7.42 -14.78 -0.01
N TYR A 39 -7.00 -13.54 -0.23
CA TYR A 39 -7.81 -12.51 -0.87
C TYR A 39 -7.30 -12.25 -2.30
N ALA A 40 -7.71 -13.07 -3.26
CA ALA A 40 -7.26 -13.00 -4.64
C ALA A 40 -7.51 -11.64 -5.32
N LYS A 41 -8.50 -10.86 -4.85
CA LYS A 41 -8.82 -9.53 -5.41
C LYS A 41 -7.74 -8.47 -5.16
N ALA A 42 -6.83 -8.69 -4.21
CA ALA A 42 -5.65 -7.85 -4.04
C ALA A 42 -4.68 -7.95 -5.23
N LEU A 43 -4.70 -9.09 -5.94
CA LEU A 43 -3.80 -9.38 -7.04
C LEU A 43 -4.36 -8.82 -8.36
N LEU A 44 -4.20 -7.52 -8.58
CA LEU A 44 -4.53 -6.91 -9.86
C LEU A 44 -3.67 -7.53 -10.98
N ALA A 45 -4.24 -7.64 -12.19
CA ALA A 45 -3.60 -8.28 -13.34
C ALA A 45 -2.19 -7.72 -13.65
N GLN A 46 -1.96 -6.45 -13.41
CA GLN A 46 -0.66 -5.79 -13.61
C GLN A 46 0.47 -6.36 -12.74
N PHE A 47 0.17 -6.99 -11.60
CA PHE A 47 1.17 -7.57 -10.72
C PHE A 47 1.62 -8.97 -11.17
N GLN A 48 0.91 -9.60 -12.11
CA GLN A 48 1.27 -10.89 -12.71
C GLN A 48 1.57 -11.98 -11.64
N ILE A 49 0.72 -12.06 -10.64
CA ILE A 49 0.73 -13.12 -9.62
C ILE A 49 -0.53 -13.95 -9.84
N SER A 50 -0.39 -15.24 -10.12
CA SER A 50 -1.47 -16.08 -10.62
C SER A 50 -2.05 -17.05 -9.59
N SER A 51 -1.36 -17.25 -8.46
CA SER A 51 -1.79 -18.19 -7.44
C SER A 51 -1.39 -17.77 -6.02
N ARG A 52 -2.06 -18.40 -5.05
CA ARG A 52 -1.76 -18.27 -3.63
C ARG A 52 -0.32 -18.70 -3.31
N GLU A 53 0.11 -19.80 -3.92
CA GLU A 53 1.45 -20.38 -3.73
C GLU A 53 2.52 -19.46 -4.31
N GLU A 54 2.28 -18.88 -5.48
CA GLU A 54 3.20 -17.91 -6.09
C GLU A 54 3.32 -16.64 -5.23
N ALA A 55 2.20 -16.11 -4.74
CA ALA A 55 2.21 -14.96 -3.83
C ALA A 55 3.04 -15.26 -2.57
N PHE A 56 2.84 -16.41 -1.95
CA PHE A 56 3.56 -16.77 -0.74
C PHE A 56 5.05 -17.03 -0.98
N GLN A 57 5.40 -17.69 -2.08
CA GLN A 57 6.80 -17.85 -2.47
C GLN A 57 7.51 -16.50 -2.65
N LEU A 58 6.85 -15.53 -3.30
CA LEU A 58 7.37 -14.17 -3.45
C LEU A 58 7.63 -13.50 -2.10
N ILE A 59 6.70 -13.66 -1.15
CA ILE A 59 6.86 -13.16 0.22
C ILE A 59 8.07 -13.79 0.92
N GLN A 60 8.23 -15.11 0.83
CA GLN A 60 9.34 -15.82 1.47
C GLN A 60 10.70 -15.39 0.90
N GLU A 61 10.79 -15.25 -0.42
CA GLU A 61 12.05 -14.92 -1.10
C GLU A 61 12.42 -13.44 -0.94
N GLN A 62 11.44 -12.52 -1.02
CA GLN A 62 11.70 -11.10 -1.18
C GLN A 62 11.16 -10.23 -0.03
N GLY A 63 10.42 -10.78 0.93
CA GLY A 63 9.83 -10.00 2.03
C GLY A 63 10.84 -9.15 2.82
N HIS A 64 12.12 -9.52 2.79
CA HIS A 64 13.21 -8.76 3.42
C HIS A 64 13.52 -7.42 2.71
N LEU A 65 13.04 -7.22 1.47
CA LEU A 65 13.23 -5.97 0.70
C LEU A 65 12.32 -4.84 1.20
N LEU A 66 11.19 -5.16 1.82
CA LEU A 66 10.33 -4.15 2.44
C LEU A 66 10.99 -3.63 3.72
N LYS A 67 11.14 -2.31 3.78
CA LYS A 67 11.79 -1.61 4.91
C LYS A 67 10.96 -0.39 5.29
N THR A 68 10.94 -0.07 6.57
CA THR A 68 10.35 1.17 7.06
C THR A 68 11.09 2.37 6.46
N ASP A 69 10.39 3.18 5.70
CA ASP A 69 10.95 4.33 5.00
C ASP A 69 10.07 5.59 5.00
N ALA A 70 8.82 5.48 5.49
CA ALA A 70 7.89 6.61 5.53
C ALA A 70 6.86 6.46 6.66
N PHE A 71 6.24 7.58 7.05
CA PHE A 71 5.00 7.56 7.81
C PHE A 71 3.85 7.29 6.83
N ILE A 72 3.14 6.18 7.02
CA ILE A 72 2.07 5.74 6.14
C ILE A 72 0.69 5.94 6.78
N HIS A 73 -0.36 5.96 5.95
CA HIS A 73 -1.75 5.87 6.36
C HIS A 73 -2.11 4.44 6.80
N GLY A 74 -1.58 3.44 6.09
CA GLY A 74 -1.82 2.01 6.31
C GLY A 74 -3.07 1.46 5.59
N ASP A 75 -4.02 2.34 5.21
CA ASP A 75 -5.18 2.05 4.36
C ASP A 75 -5.48 3.27 3.49
N ALA A 76 -4.62 3.58 2.53
CA ALA A 76 -4.73 4.74 1.65
C ALA A 76 -5.76 4.57 0.53
N CYS A 77 -6.93 4.00 0.85
CA CYS A 77 -8.05 3.87 -0.08
C CYS A 77 -8.71 5.21 -0.38
N LEU A 78 -9.27 5.35 -1.59
CA LEU A 78 -9.90 6.59 -2.07
C LEU A 78 -10.93 7.19 -1.08
N PRO A 79 -11.81 6.40 -0.40
CA PRO A 79 -12.76 6.94 0.56
C PRO A 79 -12.13 7.63 1.78
N ASN A 80 -10.86 7.32 2.09
CA ASN A 80 -10.15 7.89 3.25
C ASN A 80 -9.51 9.26 2.98
N PHE A 81 -9.70 9.79 1.76
CA PHE A 81 -9.26 11.13 1.36
C PHE A 81 -10.45 12.08 1.30
N ILE A 82 -10.55 12.97 2.27
CA ILE A 82 -11.61 13.98 2.30
C ILE A 82 -11.17 15.22 1.54
N LEU A 83 -12.01 15.65 0.60
CA LEU A 83 -11.81 16.88 -0.14
C LEU A 83 -12.65 18.00 0.48
N LYS A 84 -12.10 19.20 0.52
CA LYS A 84 -12.84 20.41 0.86
C LYS A 84 -13.72 20.84 -0.32
N ASP A 85 -13.19 20.68 -1.52
CA ASP A 85 -13.85 20.93 -2.81
C ASP A 85 -13.16 20.07 -3.89
N ALA A 86 -13.53 20.21 -5.17
CA ALA A 86 -13.02 19.36 -6.25
C ALA A 86 -11.49 19.36 -6.39
N ASP A 87 -10.83 20.47 -5.99
CA ASP A 87 -9.41 20.67 -6.23
C ASP A 87 -8.55 20.69 -4.95
N HIS A 88 -9.19 20.70 -3.76
CA HIS A 88 -8.48 20.86 -2.51
C HIS A 88 -8.68 19.68 -1.56
N PHE A 89 -7.58 19.02 -1.24
CA PHE A 89 -7.52 18.02 -0.17
C PHE A 89 -7.73 18.70 1.20
N SER A 90 -8.55 18.08 2.06
CA SER A 90 -8.84 18.55 3.42
C SER A 90 -8.06 17.75 4.46
N CYS A 91 -8.35 16.46 4.58
CA CYS A 91 -7.74 15.59 5.59
C CYS A 91 -7.84 14.11 5.21
N PHE A 92 -7.04 13.31 5.88
CA PHE A 92 -7.23 11.87 5.95
C PHE A 92 -8.21 11.52 7.07
N ILE A 93 -8.92 10.41 6.91
CA ILE A 93 -9.73 9.76 7.96
C ILE A 93 -9.30 8.30 8.10
N ASP A 94 -9.72 7.65 9.17
CA ASP A 94 -9.43 6.22 9.44
C ASP A 94 -7.93 5.90 9.55
N LEU A 95 -7.25 6.65 10.41
CA LEU A 95 -5.80 6.54 10.66
C LEU A 95 -5.44 5.43 11.67
N GLY A 96 -6.31 4.46 11.89
CA GLY A 96 -6.08 3.39 12.87
C GLY A 96 -4.89 2.47 12.56
N LEU A 97 -4.41 2.47 11.31
CA LEU A 97 -3.23 1.72 10.86
C LEU A 97 -2.03 2.61 10.53
N ALA A 98 -2.12 3.93 10.82
CA ALA A 98 -1.06 4.86 10.50
C ALA A 98 0.15 4.64 11.42
N ASP A 99 1.33 4.47 10.83
CA ASP A 99 2.60 4.28 11.54
C ASP A 99 3.79 4.51 10.58
N PHE A 100 5.00 4.42 11.10
CA PHE A 100 6.21 4.29 10.26
C PHE A 100 6.31 2.88 9.70
N SER A 101 6.31 2.79 8.36
CA SER A 101 6.34 1.52 7.65
C SER A 101 6.88 1.68 6.23
N GLU A 102 6.61 0.74 5.36
CA GLU A 102 6.97 0.74 3.94
C GLU A 102 5.94 1.53 3.13
N ARG A 103 6.37 2.62 2.46
CA ARG A 103 5.48 3.51 1.67
C ARG A 103 4.67 2.81 0.58
N HIS A 104 5.18 1.70 0.03
CA HIS A 104 4.48 0.98 -1.04
C HIS A 104 3.19 0.31 -0.56
N ILE A 105 2.95 0.19 0.75
CA ILE A 105 1.66 -0.25 1.31
C ILE A 105 0.58 0.78 0.94
N ASP A 106 0.82 2.06 1.19
CA ASP A 106 -0.12 3.12 0.82
C ASP A 106 -0.25 3.26 -0.71
N LEU A 107 0.85 3.14 -1.45
CA LEU A 107 0.82 3.21 -2.91
C LEU A 107 0.00 2.08 -3.52
N PHE A 108 0.11 0.88 -2.96
CA PHE A 108 -0.71 -0.26 -3.36
C PHE A 108 -2.20 0.01 -3.14
N TRP A 109 -2.60 0.41 -1.93
CA TRP A 109 -4.00 0.68 -1.61
C TRP A 109 -4.58 1.83 -2.42
N ALA A 110 -3.78 2.87 -2.69
CA ALA A 110 -4.17 3.96 -3.58
C ALA A 110 -4.47 3.46 -5.00
N ILE A 111 -3.56 2.68 -5.60
CA ILE A 111 -3.73 2.11 -6.94
C ILE A 111 -4.90 1.14 -6.98
N TRP A 112 -4.98 0.22 -6.03
CA TRP A 112 -6.06 -0.75 -5.94
C TRP A 112 -7.42 -0.07 -5.82
N SER A 113 -7.52 0.92 -4.96
CA SER A 113 -8.78 1.66 -4.73
C SER A 113 -9.19 2.51 -5.94
N LEU A 114 -8.23 3.10 -6.67
CA LEU A 114 -8.52 3.81 -7.92
C LEU A 114 -9.06 2.85 -8.98
N ASP A 115 -8.45 1.69 -9.16
CA ASP A 115 -8.93 0.66 -10.09
C ASP A 115 -10.33 0.17 -9.71
N TYR A 116 -10.52 -0.17 -8.43
CA TYR A 116 -11.79 -0.67 -7.90
C TYR A 116 -12.95 0.33 -8.05
N ASN A 117 -12.72 1.62 -7.80
CA ASN A 117 -13.80 2.62 -7.80
C ASN A 117 -14.02 3.25 -9.17
N LEU A 118 -12.99 3.43 -9.99
CA LEU A 118 -13.06 4.19 -11.22
C LEU A 118 -13.03 3.32 -12.49
N HIS A 119 -12.63 2.04 -12.38
CA HIS A 119 -12.64 1.05 -13.46
C HIS A 119 -11.90 1.50 -14.72
N ASP A 120 -10.86 2.34 -14.58
CA ASP A 120 -10.04 2.82 -15.67
C ASP A 120 -8.57 2.93 -15.21
N PRO A 121 -7.67 2.12 -15.77
CA PRO A 121 -6.27 2.05 -15.34
C PRO A 121 -5.51 3.37 -15.50
N LYS A 122 -6.02 4.31 -16.31
CA LYS A 122 -5.37 5.62 -16.47
C LYS A 122 -5.24 6.39 -15.14
N TYR A 123 -6.14 6.16 -14.18
CA TYR A 123 -6.08 6.86 -12.89
C TYR A 123 -4.94 6.35 -12.02
N ALA A 124 -4.64 5.06 -12.07
CA ALA A 124 -3.45 4.50 -11.43
C ALA A 124 -2.17 5.06 -12.06
N GLU A 125 -2.11 5.16 -13.40
CA GLU A 125 -0.98 5.74 -14.11
C GLU A 125 -0.78 7.22 -13.76
N LEU A 126 -1.85 8.02 -13.77
CA LEU A 126 -1.82 9.42 -13.36
C LEU A 126 -1.38 9.58 -11.91
N PHE A 127 -1.87 8.72 -11.01
CA PHE A 127 -1.46 8.72 -9.62
C PHE A 127 0.05 8.51 -9.47
N LEU A 128 0.62 7.53 -10.18
CA LEU A 128 2.05 7.25 -10.18
C LEU A 128 2.87 8.42 -10.74
N ASP A 129 2.39 9.08 -11.80
CA ASP A 129 3.05 10.25 -12.38
C ASP A 129 3.09 11.41 -11.38
N TYR A 130 1.97 11.73 -10.73
CA TYR A 130 1.90 12.80 -9.74
C TYR A 130 2.62 12.49 -8.43
N TYR A 131 2.67 11.22 -8.03
CA TYR A 131 3.44 10.79 -6.87
C TYR A 131 4.96 10.90 -7.14
N GLY A 132 5.37 10.64 -8.36
CA GLY A 132 6.77 10.63 -8.81
C GLY A 132 7.26 9.21 -9.03
N ARG A 133 7.29 8.76 -10.29
CA ARG A 133 7.67 7.40 -10.68
C ARG A 133 9.08 6.99 -10.24
N ASP A 134 9.97 7.95 -10.08
CA ASP A 134 11.33 7.76 -9.57
C ASP A 134 11.35 7.31 -8.09
N GLN A 135 10.27 7.52 -7.36
CA GLN A 135 10.10 7.11 -5.96
C GLN A 135 9.34 5.79 -5.81
N VAL A 136 8.91 5.17 -6.91
CA VAL A 136 8.09 3.97 -6.92
C VAL A 136 8.88 2.79 -7.44
N ASP A 137 9.11 1.80 -6.60
CA ASP A 137 9.67 0.51 -7.00
C ASP A 137 8.52 -0.47 -7.32
N MET A 138 8.37 -0.79 -8.61
CA MET A 138 7.33 -1.70 -9.08
C MET A 138 7.48 -3.13 -8.53
N ASN A 139 8.70 -3.56 -8.20
CA ASN A 139 8.92 -4.87 -7.57
C ASN A 139 8.40 -4.85 -6.13
N LYS A 140 8.58 -3.74 -5.40
CA LYS A 140 8.00 -3.58 -4.07
C LYS A 140 6.48 -3.48 -4.11
N LEU A 141 5.88 -2.80 -5.09
CA LEU A 141 4.42 -2.81 -5.28
C LEU A 141 3.88 -4.23 -5.52
N ARG A 142 4.55 -5.00 -6.39
CA ARG A 142 4.22 -6.40 -6.62
C ARG A 142 4.35 -7.24 -5.34
N LEU A 143 5.39 -7.01 -4.57
CA LEU A 143 5.62 -7.70 -3.30
C LEU A 143 4.55 -7.33 -2.25
N VAL A 144 4.17 -6.06 -2.15
CA VAL A 144 3.07 -5.61 -1.28
C VAL A 144 1.75 -6.25 -1.73
N ALA A 145 1.45 -6.31 -3.02
CA ALA A 145 0.26 -7.01 -3.52
C ALA A 145 0.22 -8.48 -3.07
N ALA A 146 1.38 -9.17 -3.06
CA ALA A 146 1.47 -10.53 -2.54
C ALA A 146 1.18 -10.60 -1.03
N PHE A 147 1.67 -9.64 -0.23
CA PHE A 147 1.35 -9.54 1.19
C PHE A 147 -0.14 -9.27 1.42
N GLU A 148 -0.74 -8.33 0.69
CA GLU A 148 -2.15 -7.96 0.84
C GLU A 148 -3.12 -9.06 0.41
N ALA A 149 -2.67 -10.01 -0.39
CA ALA A 149 -3.44 -11.22 -0.66
C ALA A 149 -3.63 -12.12 0.58
N PHE A 150 -2.89 -11.86 1.66
CA PHE A 150 -2.99 -12.53 2.97
C PHE A 150 -3.33 -11.54 4.10
N GLY A 151 -3.63 -10.28 3.78
CA GLY A 151 -3.81 -9.16 4.70
C GLY A 151 -5.06 -9.06 5.53
#